data_c7ae10d5d1652e61b8100fd430df7c9d
#
_entry.id   c7ae10d5d1652e61b8100fd430df7c9d
#
_cell.length_a   1.000
_cell.length_b   1.000
_cell.length_c   1.000
_cell.angle_alpha   90.00
_cell.angle_beta   90.00
_cell.angle_gamma   90.00
#
_symmetry.space_group_name_H-M   'P 1'
#
loop_
_entity.id
_entity.type
_entity.pdbx_description
1 polymer ?
#
loop_
_entity_poly.entity_id
_entity_poly.type
_entity_poly.pdbx_seq_one_letter_code
_entity_poly.pdbx_strand_id
1 'polypeptide(L)'
;MNLYTKFVNFMSTIKVKIIGVGNRGCNVLNRLNDLPKSVKRIAIAKREKVFEGLEVNKKIELTQVDIDNPGQAIDSKKSQIEKILDNTDIGFFISNLTNKVTVTQTATIAQLARQKGILTVFVGASPFFFEGKLALEQSEQNKAYLHDEIDSVLVLDSDKTIQKGVPIAEGLTKVDNMLSGVILSIIDLINKCGVINVDFADLRSTIENGGELFFNSISGTKEDLTSIVNQLFTNTQLKSTKTDFSRSLYVIYSNSDLLMQEVGDICNKIQKQLTNKARIIFGVVNDAKIKQNLKIVLLAN
;
A
#
# COMPACT_ATOMS: atom_id res chain seq x y z
N MET A 1 17.27 19.64 -27.34
CA MET A 1 16.87 19.19 -25.97
C MET A 1 15.53 19.83 -25.68
N ASN A 2 14.46 19.04 -25.78
CA ASN A 2 13.07 19.48 -25.92
C ASN A 2 12.56 20.11 -24.60
N LEU A 3 11.77 21.19 -24.67
CA LEU A 3 11.14 21.85 -23.50
C LEU A 3 10.37 20.84 -22.61
N TYR A 4 9.85 19.78 -23.21
CA TYR A 4 9.20 18.65 -22.53
C TYR A 4 10.13 17.94 -21.53
N THR A 5 11.40 17.75 -21.89
CA THR A 5 12.41 17.10 -21.03
C THR A 5 12.83 18.00 -19.85
N LYS A 6 12.75 19.33 -20.01
CA LYS A 6 13.00 20.29 -18.92
C LYS A 6 11.82 20.36 -17.92
N PHE A 7 10.56 20.21 -18.39
CA PHE A 7 9.39 20.19 -17.52
C PHE A 7 9.31 18.91 -16.68
N VAL A 8 9.69 17.75 -17.24
CA VAL A 8 9.72 16.46 -16.51
C VAL A 8 10.78 16.46 -15.40
N ASN A 9 11.88 17.23 -15.55
CA ASN A 9 12.91 17.35 -14.51
C ASN A 9 12.53 18.34 -13.37
N PHE A 10 11.41 19.05 -13.47
CA PHE A 10 10.97 20.01 -12.45
C PHE A 10 9.87 19.46 -11.51
N MET A 11 9.31 18.30 -11.83
CA MET A 11 8.45 17.59 -10.87
C MET A 11 9.34 16.98 -9.79
N SER A 12 9.27 17.51 -8.59
CA SER A 12 9.99 16.97 -7.43
C SER A 12 9.64 15.49 -7.31
N THR A 13 10.61 14.62 -7.50
CA THR A 13 10.41 13.17 -7.39
C THR A 13 9.88 12.84 -6.00
N ILE A 14 8.68 12.28 -5.90
CA ILE A 14 8.04 11.88 -4.65
C ILE A 14 8.96 10.94 -3.87
N LYS A 15 9.22 11.28 -2.63
CA LYS A 15 10.10 10.53 -1.74
C LYS A 15 9.29 9.58 -0.88
N VAL A 16 9.50 8.31 -1.10
CA VAL A 16 8.77 7.21 -0.45
C VAL A 16 9.66 6.50 0.55
N LYS A 17 9.13 6.21 1.73
CA LYS A 17 9.77 5.30 2.68
C LYS A 17 8.85 4.14 2.99
N ILE A 18 9.41 2.94 2.94
CA ILE A 18 8.73 1.70 3.28
C ILE A 18 9.37 1.17 4.55
N ILE A 19 8.60 1.12 5.63
CA ILE A 19 9.08 0.85 6.99
C ILE A 19 8.47 -0.47 7.44
N GLY A 20 9.30 -1.50 7.52
CA GLY A 20 8.92 -2.83 8.02
C GLY A 20 9.29 -2.98 9.49
N VAL A 21 8.31 -3.27 10.33
CA VAL A 21 8.49 -3.45 11.78
C VAL A 21 8.29 -4.93 12.14
N GLY A 22 9.31 -5.51 12.78
CA GLY A 22 9.34 -6.92 13.15
C GLY A 22 9.52 -7.87 11.97
N ASN A 23 9.42 -9.17 12.22
CA ASN A 23 9.70 -10.21 11.22
C ASN A 23 8.83 -10.06 9.96
N ARG A 24 7.51 -9.88 10.12
CA ARG A 24 6.58 -9.76 8.98
C ARG A 24 6.94 -8.56 8.10
N GLY A 25 7.16 -7.39 8.72
CA GLY A 25 7.57 -6.20 7.99
C GLY A 25 8.87 -6.42 7.21
N CYS A 26 9.87 -7.03 7.82
CA CYS A 26 11.15 -7.35 7.18
C CYS A 26 11.00 -8.34 6.02
N ASN A 27 10.15 -9.36 6.15
CA ASN A 27 9.88 -10.30 5.07
C ASN A 27 9.29 -9.63 3.83
N VAL A 28 8.33 -8.73 4.03
CA VAL A 28 7.74 -7.95 2.92
C VAL A 28 8.78 -7.02 2.28
N LEU A 29 9.64 -6.36 3.08
CA LEU A 29 10.73 -5.54 2.55
C LEU A 29 11.67 -6.32 1.64
N ASN A 30 11.92 -7.60 1.95
CA ASN A 30 12.77 -8.48 1.16
C ASN A 30 12.15 -8.86 -0.21
N ARG A 31 10.85 -8.64 -0.40
CA ARG A 31 10.14 -8.86 -1.68
C ARG A 31 10.10 -7.63 -2.59
N LEU A 32 10.50 -6.48 -2.05
CA LEU A 32 10.49 -5.21 -2.77
C LEU A 32 11.83 -5.00 -3.48
N ASN A 33 11.93 -5.48 -4.70
CA ASN A 33 13.11 -5.34 -5.56
C ASN A 33 12.90 -4.25 -6.62
N ASP A 34 13.96 -3.83 -7.29
CA ASP A 34 13.96 -2.91 -8.45
C ASP A 34 13.22 -1.58 -8.19
N LEU A 35 13.36 -1.05 -6.99
CA LEU A 35 12.73 0.19 -6.58
C LEU A 35 13.42 1.43 -7.15
N PRO A 36 12.66 2.48 -7.52
CA PRO A 36 13.24 3.78 -7.87
C PRO A 36 14.15 4.33 -6.76
N LYS A 37 15.14 5.14 -7.13
CA LYS A 37 16.07 5.76 -6.16
C LYS A 37 15.37 6.63 -5.10
N SER A 38 14.18 7.13 -5.39
CA SER A 38 13.34 7.92 -4.48
C SER A 38 12.65 7.08 -3.39
N VAL A 39 12.65 5.76 -3.54
CA VAL A 39 12.05 4.82 -2.58
C VAL A 39 13.14 4.22 -1.70
N LYS A 40 12.95 4.32 -0.38
CA LYS A 40 13.89 3.76 0.60
C LYS A 40 13.20 2.74 1.48
N ARG A 41 13.88 1.61 1.73
CA ARG A 41 13.42 0.54 2.62
C ARG A 41 14.12 0.66 3.97
N ILE A 42 13.35 0.59 5.05
CA ILE A 42 13.82 0.71 6.44
C ILE A 42 13.29 -0.47 7.24
N ALA A 43 14.17 -1.23 7.84
CA ALA A 43 13.82 -2.35 8.69
C ALA A 43 14.03 -1.98 10.17
N ILE A 44 13.03 -2.27 11.00
CA ILE A 44 13.05 -2.02 12.44
C ILE A 44 12.66 -3.32 13.16
N ALA A 45 13.54 -3.87 13.99
CA ALA A 45 13.27 -5.12 14.71
C ALA A 45 14.05 -5.22 16.02
N LYS A 46 13.58 -6.10 16.91
CA LYS A 46 14.19 -6.34 18.24
C LYS A 46 15.49 -7.16 18.17
N ARG A 47 15.66 -7.99 17.12
CA ARG A 47 16.77 -8.95 17.04
C ARG A 47 17.53 -8.77 15.73
N GLU A 48 18.83 -8.71 15.83
CA GLU A 48 19.73 -8.63 14.67
C GLU A 48 19.52 -9.78 13.67
N LYS A 49 19.20 -10.98 14.16
CA LYS A 49 18.90 -12.16 13.34
C LYS A 49 17.79 -11.91 12.29
N VAL A 50 16.85 -11.00 12.56
CA VAL A 50 15.78 -10.63 11.61
C VAL A 50 16.34 -9.90 10.39
N PHE A 51 17.53 -9.34 10.50
CA PHE A 51 18.18 -8.58 9.43
C PHE A 51 19.14 -9.44 8.59
N GLU A 52 19.33 -10.72 8.91
CA GLU A 52 20.19 -11.62 8.14
C GLU A 52 19.65 -11.75 6.71
N GLY A 53 20.52 -11.57 5.71
CA GLY A 53 20.16 -11.62 4.30
C GLY A 53 19.22 -10.51 3.81
N LEU A 54 18.83 -9.55 4.66
CA LEU A 54 17.96 -8.45 4.28
C LEU A 54 18.77 -7.27 3.74
N GLU A 55 18.54 -6.94 2.47
CA GLU A 55 19.14 -5.77 1.80
C GLU A 55 18.17 -4.60 1.84
N VAL A 56 18.42 -3.63 2.72
CA VAL A 56 17.63 -2.42 2.88
C VAL A 56 18.52 -1.19 3.11
N ASN A 57 17.96 0.00 2.91
CA ASN A 57 18.72 1.24 3.04
C ASN A 57 19.12 1.55 4.50
N LYS A 58 18.32 1.10 5.47
CA LYS A 58 18.62 1.29 6.90
C LYS A 58 18.03 0.15 7.72
N LYS A 59 18.79 -0.29 8.72
CA LYS A 59 18.36 -1.23 9.76
C LYS A 59 18.42 -0.51 11.11
N ILE A 60 17.39 -0.67 11.94
CA ILE A 60 17.32 -0.14 13.31
C ILE A 60 17.01 -1.29 14.25
N GLU A 61 17.91 -1.58 15.14
CA GLU A 61 17.69 -2.54 16.21
C GLU A 61 17.09 -1.86 17.45
N LEU A 62 16.03 -2.47 17.97
CA LEU A 62 15.37 -2.07 19.22
C LEU A 62 15.90 -2.95 20.36
N THR A 63 16.87 -2.46 21.11
CA THR A 63 17.60 -3.27 22.12
C THR A 63 16.79 -3.55 23.38
N GLN A 64 15.87 -2.67 23.75
CA GLN A 64 15.00 -2.84 24.91
C GLN A 64 13.54 -2.70 24.46
N VAL A 65 12.80 -3.79 24.51
CA VAL A 65 11.37 -3.78 24.23
C VAL A 65 10.66 -4.26 25.47
N ASP A 66 10.05 -3.32 26.19
CA ASP A 66 9.10 -3.61 27.22
C ASP A 66 7.77 -4.04 26.58
N ILE A 67 7.23 -5.19 27.02
CA ILE A 67 5.96 -5.72 26.51
C ILE A 67 4.79 -4.85 26.97
N ASP A 68 4.91 -4.27 28.17
CA ASP A 68 3.86 -3.43 28.75
C ASP A 68 3.90 -2.00 28.19
N ASN A 69 5.09 -1.54 27.73
CA ASN A 69 5.25 -0.24 27.08
C ASN A 69 6.09 -0.35 25.78
N PRO A 70 5.53 -0.92 24.70
CA PRO A 70 6.28 -1.14 23.46
C PRO A 70 6.74 0.15 22.77
N GLY A 71 6.05 1.27 23.00
CA GLY A 71 6.40 2.60 22.46
C GLY A 71 7.72 3.12 23.00
N GLN A 72 8.08 2.82 24.24
CA GLN A 72 9.30 3.28 24.88
C GLN A 72 10.57 2.85 24.11
N ALA A 73 10.54 1.69 23.46
CA ALA A 73 11.65 1.24 22.62
C ALA A 73 11.86 2.16 21.40
N ILE A 74 10.77 2.73 20.87
CA ILE A 74 10.80 3.72 19.78
C ILE A 74 11.32 5.06 20.32
N ASP A 75 10.88 5.47 21.50
CA ASP A 75 11.33 6.72 22.14
C ASP A 75 12.84 6.70 22.36
N SER A 76 13.41 5.57 22.75
CA SER A 76 14.87 5.43 22.91
C SER A 76 15.65 5.65 21.61
N LYS A 77 15.02 5.49 20.46
CA LYS A 77 15.58 5.70 19.10
C LYS A 77 14.94 6.88 18.35
N LYS A 78 14.15 7.71 19.05
CA LYS A 78 13.34 8.77 18.46
C LYS A 78 14.13 9.65 17.51
N SER A 79 15.26 10.21 17.94
CA SER A 79 16.10 11.09 17.11
C SER A 79 16.61 10.39 15.84
N GLN A 80 16.93 9.07 15.91
CA GLN A 80 17.35 8.30 14.76
C GLN A 80 16.19 8.07 13.79
N ILE A 81 14.99 7.80 14.31
CA ILE A 81 13.77 7.57 13.54
C ILE A 81 13.32 8.86 12.88
N GLU A 82 13.30 9.99 13.61
CA GLU A 82 12.96 11.31 13.07
C GLU A 82 13.88 11.69 11.90
N LYS A 83 15.19 11.48 12.05
CA LYS A 83 16.17 11.73 10.99
C LYS A 83 15.95 10.84 9.76
N ILE A 84 15.52 9.59 9.96
CA ILE A 84 15.18 8.70 8.85
C ILE A 84 13.90 9.17 8.15
N LEU A 85 12.94 9.72 8.88
CA LEU A 85 11.68 10.25 8.32
C LEU A 85 11.85 11.57 7.56
N ASP A 86 12.97 12.28 7.72
CA ASP A 86 13.22 13.53 7.00
C ASP A 86 13.20 13.34 5.48
N ASN A 87 12.74 14.37 4.77
CA ASN A 87 12.59 14.34 3.32
C ASN A 87 11.75 13.14 2.84
N THR A 88 10.54 13.00 3.38
CA THR A 88 9.59 11.95 3.03
C THR A 88 8.25 12.57 2.73
N ASP A 89 7.64 12.20 1.61
CA ASP A 89 6.29 12.65 1.24
C ASP A 89 5.24 11.63 1.67
N ILE A 90 5.55 10.31 1.54
CA ILE A 90 4.67 9.21 1.93
C ILE A 90 5.46 8.09 2.61
N GLY A 91 4.91 7.56 3.70
CA GLY A 91 5.42 6.41 4.45
C GLY A 91 4.45 5.23 4.40
N PHE A 92 4.94 4.08 3.92
CA PHE A 92 4.23 2.80 4.05
C PHE A 92 4.74 2.07 5.28
N PHE A 93 3.83 1.62 6.13
CA PHE A 93 4.13 0.93 7.39
C PHE A 93 3.62 -0.50 7.34
N ILE A 94 4.48 -1.46 7.69
CA ILE A 94 4.17 -2.88 7.59
C ILE A 94 4.54 -3.56 8.91
N SER A 95 3.58 -4.26 9.50
CA SER A 95 3.83 -5.11 10.67
C SER A 95 2.85 -6.28 10.73
N ASN A 96 3.03 -7.16 11.71
CA ASN A 96 2.08 -8.24 11.97
C ASN A 96 0.92 -7.73 12.83
N LEU A 97 -0.30 -7.81 12.30
CA LEU A 97 -1.51 -7.38 13.00
C LEU A 97 -1.86 -8.19 14.26
N THR A 98 -1.38 -9.43 14.39
CA THR A 98 -1.63 -10.25 15.59
C THR A 98 -0.68 -9.90 16.74
N ASN A 99 0.38 -9.12 16.50
CA ASN A 99 1.39 -8.79 17.49
C ASN A 99 1.23 -7.35 17.97
N LYS A 100 0.60 -7.15 19.14
CA LYS A 100 0.37 -5.85 19.76
C LYS A 100 1.65 -5.03 19.89
N VAL A 101 2.79 -5.64 20.24
CA VAL A 101 4.07 -4.94 20.41
C VAL A 101 4.50 -4.27 19.11
N THR A 102 4.54 -5.03 18.00
CA THR A 102 4.96 -4.47 16.70
C THR A 102 3.95 -3.47 16.15
N VAL A 103 2.67 -3.66 16.44
CA VAL A 103 1.61 -2.70 16.05
C VAL A 103 1.77 -1.38 16.80
N THR A 104 1.97 -1.40 18.11
CA THR A 104 2.21 -0.17 18.91
C THR A 104 3.47 0.54 18.44
N GLN A 105 4.56 -0.18 18.20
CA GLN A 105 5.78 0.40 17.63
C GLN A 105 5.53 1.05 16.27
N THR A 106 4.77 0.39 15.42
CA THR A 106 4.40 0.91 14.10
C THR A 106 3.58 2.19 14.21
N ALA A 107 2.59 2.21 15.09
CA ALA A 107 1.75 3.38 15.37
C ALA A 107 2.59 4.56 15.89
N THR A 108 3.50 4.32 16.85
CA THR A 108 4.38 5.37 17.38
C THR A 108 5.26 5.98 16.28
N ILE A 109 5.81 5.16 15.37
CA ILE A 109 6.62 5.68 14.25
C ILE A 109 5.73 6.46 13.26
N ALA A 110 4.52 5.97 13.00
CA ALA A 110 3.58 6.65 12.11
C ALA A 110 3.12 8.00 12.68
N GLN A 111 2.89 8.11 13.99
CA GLN A 111 2.62 9.40 14.67
C GLN A 111 3.75 10.40 14.45
N LEU A 112 5.02 9.97 14.61
CA LEU A 112 6.17 10.83 14.32
C LEU A 112 6.20 11.27 12.84
N ALA A 113 5.80 10.40 11.93
CA ALA A 113 5.69 10.72 10.50
C ALA A 113 4.57 11.75 10.25
N ARG A 114 3.37 11.55 10.82
CA ARG A 114 2.24 12.49 10.69
C ARG A 114 2.57 13.87 11.25
N GLN A 115 3.28 13.94 12.37
CA GLN A 115 3.75 15.22 12.95
C GLN A 115 4.67 15.99 12.01
N LYS A 116 5.36 15.30 11.09
CA LYS A 116 6.17 15.89 10.02
C LYS A 116 5.38 16.17 8.71
N GLY A 117 4.07 15.93 8.69
CA GLY A 117 3.22 16.11 7.51
C GLY A 117 3.39 15.03 6.45
N ILE A 118 3.99 13.89 6.80
CA ILE A 118 4.16 12.73 5.92
C ILE A 118 2.83 12.00 5.82
N LEU A 119 2.38 11.69 4.59
CA LEU A 119 1.22 10.84 4.36
C LEU A 119 1.51 9.42 4.82
N THR A 120 0.67 8.83 5.66
CA THR A 120 0.93 7.53 6.29
C THR A 120 -0.06 6.47 5.86
N VAL A 121 0.44 5.32 5.41
CA VAL A 121 -0.37 4.18 4.97
C VAL A 121 0.12 2.91 5.65
N PHE A 122 -0.75 2.25 6.39
CA PHE A 122 -0.47 0.89 6.86
C PHE A 122 -0.87 -0.13 5.81
N VAL A 123 -0.01 -1.11 5.57
CA VAL A 123 -0.29 -2.24 4.68
C VAL A 123 0.00 -3.53 5.43
N GLY A 124 -1.02 -4.32 5.66
CA GLY A 124 -0.92 -5.56 6.42
C GLY A 124 -1.84 -6.65 5.92
N ALA A 125 -1.81 -7.79 6.59
CA ALA A 125 -2.70 -8.92 6.31
C ALA A 125 -3.33 -9.44 7.59
N SER A 126 -4.60 -9.89 7.50
CA SER A 126 -5.26 -10.59 8.59
C SER A 126 -4.54 -11.92 8.88
N PRO A 127 -4.65 -12.48 10.08
CA PRO A 127 -4.22 -13.85 10.32
C PRO A 127 -5.06 -14.82 9.48
N PHE A 128 -4.51 -15.99 9.24
CA PHE A 128 -5.27 -17.10 8.65
C PHE A 128 -6.29 -17.66 9.64
N PHE A 129 -7.39 -18.22 9.13
CA PHE A 129 -8.43 -18.82 9.96
C PHE A 129 -7.89 -19.89 10.93
N PHE A 130 -6.85 -20.64 10.52
CA PHE A 130 -6.24 -21.69 11.34
C PHE A 130 -5.37 -21.15 12.49
N GLU A 131 -5.01 -19.87 12.51
CA GLU A 131 -4.32 -19.22 13.63
C GLU A 131 -5.26 -19.04 14.85
N GLY A 132 -6.55 -19.25 14.66
CA GLY A 132 -7.57 -19.32 15.70
C GLY A 132 -8.24 -17.98 16.00
N LYS A 133 -9.34 -18.09 16.77
CA LYS A 133 -10.24 -16.97 17.05
C LYS A 133 -9.55 -15.81 17.78
N LEU A 134 -8.68 -16.12 18.72
CA LEU A 134 -7.95 -15.11 19.50
C LEU A 134 -7.04 -14.24 18.58
N ALA A 135 -6.38 -14.84 17.61
CA ALA A 135 -5.54 -14.11 16.66
C ALA A 135 -6.39 -13.18 15.77
N LEU A 136 -7.58 -13.64 15.36
CA LEU A 136 -8.54 -12.84 14.59
C LEU A 136 -9.04 -11.64 15.41
N GLU A 137 -9.48 -11.85 16.65
CA GLU A 137 -9.93 -10.80 17.56
C GLU A 137 -8.83 -9.77 17.83
N GLN A 138 -7.61 -10.24 18.13
CA GLN A 138 -6.47 -9.36 18.35
C GLN A 138 -6.12 -8.53 17.10
N SER A 139 -6.22 -9.13 15.92
CA SER A 139 -6.00 -8.44 14.66
C SER A 139 -7.01 -7.32 14.42
N GLU A 140 -8.29 -7.53 14.72
CA GLU A 140 -9.33 -6.50 14.60
C GLU A 140 -9.12 -5.35 15.60
N GLN A 141 -8.78 -5.67 16.86
CA GLN A 141 -8.45 -4.64 17.86
C GLN A 141 -7.25 -3.81 17.45
N ASN A 142 -6.19 -4.45 16.95
CA ASN A 142 -4.99 -3.78 16.48
C ASN A 142 -5.24 -2.95 15.21
N LYS A 143 -6.12 -3.43 14.31
CA LYS A 143 -6.56 -2.67 13.14
C LYS A 143 -7.29 -1.40 13.57
N ALA A 144 -8.24 -1.50 14.52
CA ALA A 144 -8.96 -0.35 15.04
C ALA A 144 -8.00 0.68 15.68
N TYR A 145 -7.04 0.22 16.48
CA TYR A 145 -6.01 1.10 17.06
C TYR A 145 -5.19 1.83 15.98
N LEU A 146 -4.81 1.15 14.89
CA LEU A 146 -4.07 1.78 13.79
C LEU A 146 -4.89 2.84 13.04
N HIS A 147 -6.21 2.71 12.96
CA HIS A 147 -7.07 3.71 12.32
C HIS A 147 -6.98 5.10 12.99
N ASP A 148 -6.74 5.16 14.29
CA ASP A 148 -6.61 6.41 15.01
C ASP A 148 -5.25 7.08 14.78
N GLU A 149 -4.25 6.28 14.44
CA GLU A 149 -2.85 6.69 14.43
C GLU A 149 -2.27 6.93 13.02
N ILE A 150 -2.90 6.37 11.99
CA ILE A 150 -2.43 6.35 10.60
C ILE A 150 -3.52 6.90 9.68
N ASP A 151 -3.13 7.61 8.60
CA ASP A 151 -4.12 8.21 7.69
C ASP A 151 -5.00 7.17 7.00
N SER A 152 -4.41 6.06 6.56
CA SER A 152 -5.18 4.96 5.97
C SER A 152 -4.59 3.59 6.31
N VAL A 153 -5.48 2.62 6.48
CA VAL A 153 -5.17 1.23 6.83
C VAL A 153 -5.70 0.30 5.75
N LEU A 154 -4.80 -0.45 5.12
CA LEU A 154 -5.13 -1.47 4.12
C LEU A 154 -4.77 -2.85 4.65
N VAL A 155 -5.76 -3.74 4.73
CA VAL A 155 -5.58 -5.10 5.24
C VAL A 155 -6.04 -6.11 4.20
N LEU A 156 -5.11 -6.95 3.74
CA LEU A 156 -5.41 -8.11 2.90
C LEU A 156 -6.03 -9.23 3.75
N ASP A 157 -6.95 -9.96 3.16
CA ASP A 157 -7.51 -11.19 3.73
C ASP A 157 -6.58 -12.35 3.34
N SER A 158 -5.85 -12.89 4.31
CA SER A 158 -4.90 -13.97 4.06
C SER A 158 -5.57 -15.23 3.48
N ASP A 159 -6.79 -15.54 3.91
CA ASP A 159 -7.52 -16.71 3.42
C ASP A 159 -7.97 -16.56 1.97
N LYS A 160 -8.36 -15.35 1.55
CA LYS A 160 -8.72 -15.07 0.16
C LYS A 160 -7.51 -15.08 -0.79
N THR A 161 -6.30 -14.90 -0.25
CA THR A 161 -5.07 -14.86 -1.07
C THR A 161 -4.56 -16.23 -1.46
N ILE A 162 -5.02 -17.31 -0.80
CA ILE A 162 -4.46 -18.64 -0.94
C ILE A 162 -5.50 -19.61 -1.49
N GLN A 163 -5.10 -20.38 -2.49
CA GLN A 163 -5.87 -21.50 -3.00
C GLN A 163 -5.72 -22.74 -2.09
N LYS A 164 -6.75 -23.59 -2.05
CA LYS A 164 -6.68 -24.86 -1.32
C LYS A 164 -5.51 -25.72 -1.82
N GLY A 165 -4.84 -26.41 -0.91
CA GLY A 165 -3.74 -27.32 -1.25
C GLY A 165 -2.35 -26.67 -1.36
N VAL A 166 -2.22 -25.38 -1.08
CA VAL A 166 -0.93 -24.70 -1.07
C VAL A 166 -0.18 -24.99 0.23
N PRO A 167 1.12 -25.37 0.20
CA PRO A 167 1.95 -25.50 1.39
C PRO A 167 2.01 -24.22 2.21
N ILE A 168 2.08 -24.31 3.55
CA ILE A 168 2.07 -23.15 4.46
C ILE A 168 3.15 -22.12 4.10
N ALA A 169 4.39 -22.58 3.86
CA ALA A 169 5.50 -21.69 3.52
C ALA A 169 5.27 -20.92 2.21
N GLU A 170 4.67 -21.58 1.22
CA GLU A 170 4.29 -20.95 -0.05
C GLU A 170 3.14 -19.95 0.16
N GLY A 171 2.15 -20.31 0.98
CA GLY A 171 1.04 -19.44 1.33
C GLY A 171 1.50 -18.14 1.99
N LEU A 172 2.37 -18.24 3.00
CA LEU A 172 2.97 -17.08 3.65
C LEU A 172 3.73 -16.19 2.65
N THR A 173 4.50 -16.82 1.76
CA THR A 173 5.24 -16.12 0.70
C THR A 173 4.29 -15.40 -0.28
N LYS A 174 3.17 -16.02 -0.63
CA LYS A 174 2.14 -15.39 -1.50
C LYS A 174 1.57 -14.14 -0.85
N VAL A 175 1.22 -14.18 0.43
CA VAL A 175 0.71 -13.01 1.15
C VAL A 175 1.76 -11.90 1.19
N ASP A 176 3.03 -12.20 1.46
CA ASP A 176 4.11 -11.20 1.46
C ASP A 176 4.33 -10.59 0.07
N ASN A 177 4.24 -11.40 -1.01
CA ASN A 177 4.31 -10.90 -2.39
C ASN A 177 3.11 -10.01 -2.74
N MET A 178 1.93 -10.31 -2.22
CA MET A 178 0.75 -9.46 -2.47
C MET A 178 0.85 -8.13 -1.73
N LEU A 179 1.29 -8.13 -0.46
CA LEU A 179 1.53 -6.89 0.29
C LEU A 179 2.55 -6.00 -0.45
N SER A 180 3.65 -6.57 -0.92
CA SER A 180 4.62 -5.82 -1.71
C SER A 180 4.05 -5.35 -3.05
N GLY A 181 3.24 -6.15 -3.72
CA GLY A 181 2.56 -5.80 -4.97
C GLY A 181 1.57 -4.63 -4.82
N VAL A 182 0.84 -4.57 -3.71
CA VAL A 182 -0.03 -3.43 -3.37
C VAL A 182 0.79 -2.15 -3.22
N ILE A 183 1.87 -2.19 -2.44
CA ILE A 183 2.76 -1.04 -2.22
C ILE A 183 3.35 -0.54 -3.55
N LEU A 184 3.87 -1.46 -4.37
CA LEU A 184 4.41 -1.12 -5.69
C LEU A 184 3.35 -0.52 -6.60
N SER A 185 2.13 -1.05 -6.59
CA SER A 185 1.03 -0.51 -7.39
C SER A 185 0.67 0.92 -6.99
N ILE A 186 0.64 1.23 -5.69
CA ILE A 186 0.37 2.59 -5.19
C ILE A 186 1.52 3.54 -5.56
N ILE A 187 2.77 3.09 -5.48
CA ILE A 187 3.94 3.86 -5.90
C ILE A 187 3.90 4.13 -7.41
N ASP A 188 3.48 3.17 -8.21
CA ASP A 188 3.36 3.32 -9.67
C ASP A 188 2.30 4.37 -10.06
N LEU A 189 1.21 4.52 -9.30
CA LEU A 189 0.17 5.52 -9.57
C LEU A 189 0.72 6.95 -9.67
N ILE A 190 1.76 7.26 -8.88
CA ILE A 190 2.34 8.61 -8.78
C ILE A 190 3.67 8.78 -9.54
N ASN A 191 4.32 7.67 -9.91
CA ASN A 191 5.64 7.73 -10.56
C ASN A 191 5.55 7.53 -12.09
N LYS A 192 4.48 6.93 -12.60
CA LYS A 192 4.31 6.70 -14.03
C LYS A 192 3.64 7.89 -14.70
N CYS A 193 4.35 8.51 -15.65
CA CYS A 193 3.76 9.52 -16.51
C CYS A 193 2.79 8.88 -17.49
N GLY A 194 1.60 9.43 -17.58
CA GLY A 194 0.52 8.98 -18.46
C GLY A 194 0.06 10.05 -19.45
N VAL A 195 -0.95 9.72 -20.24
CA VAL A 195 -1.69 10.67 -21.07
C VAL A 195 -2.54 11.58 -20.20
N ILE A 196 -3.13 11.02 -19.14
CA ILE A 196 -3.80 11.74 -18.05
C ILE A 196 -3.06 11.37 -16.77
N ASN A 197 -2.40 12.35 -16.16
CA ASN A 197 -1.59 12.12 -14.97
C ASN A 197 -2.42 12.24 -13.69
N VAL A 198 -2.08 11.41 -12.73
CA VAL A 198 -2.46 11.56 -11.32
C VAL A 198 -1.25 12.13 -10.58
N ASP A 199 -1.44 13.18 -9.83
CA ASP A 199 -0.36 13.76 -9.03
C ASP A 199 -0.40 13.29 -7.56
N PHE A 200 0.61 13.71 -6.78
CA PHE A 200 0.68 13.35 -5.37
C PHE A 200 -0.43 14.00 -4.53
N ALA A 201 -0.93 15.17 -4.92
CA ALA A 201 -2.03 15.82 -4.22
C ALA A 201 -3.34 15.06 -4.41
N ASP A 202 -3.55 14.45 -5.58
CA ASP A 202 -4.67 13.56 -5.87
C ASP A 202 -4.62 12.31 -4.98
N LEU A 203 -3.45 11.65 -4.92
CA LEU A 203 -3.25 10.50 -4.05
C LEU A 203 -3.44 10.88 -2.58
N ARG A 204 -2.83 11.99 -2.12
CA ARG A 204 -2.98 12.51 -0.76
C ARG A 204 -4.45 12.75 -0.44
N SER A 205 -5.19 13.43 -1.33
CA SER A 205 -6.61 13.72 -1.12
C SER A 205 -7.48 12.46 -0.99
N THR A 206 -7.04 11.34 -1.55
CA THR A 206 -7.74 10.05 -1.45
C THR A 206 -7.39 9.29 -0.18
N ILE A 207 -6.15 9.36 0.28
CA ILE A 207 -5.62 8.56 1.40
C ILE A 207 -5.71 9.28 2.75
N GLU A 208 -5.46 10.61 2.78
CA GLU A 208 -5.34 11.38 4.03
C GLU A 208 -6.64 11.33 4.83
N ASN A 209 -6.53 10.91 6.10
CA ASN A 209 -7.66 10.65 7.00
C ASN A 209 -8.73 9.75 6.38
N GLY A 210 -8.32 8.81 5.52
CA GLY A 210 -9.22 7.93 4.77
C GLY A 210 -9.73 6.73 5.58
N GLY A 211 -9.08 6.42 6.69
CA GLY A 211 -9.45 5.27 7.51
C GLY A 211 -9.18 3.94 6.79
N GLU A 212 -10.21 3.16 6.53
CA GLU A 212 -10.06 1.90 5.80
C GLU A 212 -9.91 2.15 4.30
N LEU A 213 -8.76 1.73 3.75
CA LEU A 213 -8.44 1.91 2.34
C LEU A 213 -8.80 0.65 1.55
N PHE A 214 -9.64 0.84 0.54
CA PHE A 214 -9.91 -0.16 -0.48
C PHE A 214 -8.85 -0.08 -1.58
N PHE A 215 -8.35 -1.24 -2.00
CA PHE A 215 -7.44 -1.38 -3.13
C PHE A 215 -7.83 -2.60 -3.95
N ASN A 216 -7.84 -2.46 -5.26
CA ASN A 216 -7.90 -3.60 -6.16
C ASN A 216 -7.16 -3.30 -7.48
N SER A 217 -6.69 -4.36 -8.13
CA SER A 217 -5.99 -4.28 -9.40
C SER A 217 -6.37 -5.47 -10.27
N ILE A 218 -7.06 -5.20 -11.37
CA ILE A 218 -7.54 -6.22 -12.30
C ILE A 218 -6.94 -5.97 -13.67
N SER A 219 -6.49 -7.04 -14.31
CA SER A 219 -6.01 -7.03 -15.69
C SER A 219 -6.91 -7.90 -16.58
N GLY A 220 -7.01 -7.53 -17.83
CA GLY A 220 -7.81 -8.26 -18.83
C GLY A 220 -7.70 -7.66 -20.21
N THR A 221 -8.63 -8.01 -21.08
CA THR A 221 -8.70 -7.49 -22.44
C THR A 221 -9.78 -6.42 -22.55
N LYS A 222 -9.71 -5.59 -23.60
CA LYS A 222 -10.71 -4.51 -23.82
C LYS A 222 -12.11 -5.08 -24.09
N GLU A 223 -12.17 -6.28 -24.67
CA GLU A 223 -13.41 -7.00 -24.99
C GLU A 223 -14.17 -7.40 -23.71
N ASP A 224 -13.43 -7.68 -22.62
CA ASP A 224 -13.97 -8.12 -21.33
C ASP A 224 -14.24 -6.98 -20.35
N LEU A 225 -14.33 -5.73 -20.81
CA LEU A 225 -14.39 -4.54 -19.97
C LEU A 225 -15.46 -4.61 -18.87
N THR A 226 -16.65 -5.14 -19.18
CA THR A 226 -17.72 -5.26 -18.18
C THR A 226 -17.35 -6.23 -17.06
N SER A 227 -16.71 -7.34 -17.41
CA SER A 227 -16.21 -8.33 -16.44
C SER A 227 -15.08 -7.74 -15.58
N ILE A 228 -14.13 -7.03 -16.20
CA ILE A 228 -13.01 -6.37 -15.49
C ILE A 228 -13.55 -5.39 -14.45
N VAL A 229 -14.48 -4.52 -14.85
CA VAL A 229 -15.03 -3.51 -13.92
C VAL A 229 -15.83 -4.18 -12.79
N ASN A 230 -16.63 -5.20 -13.08
CA ASN A 230 -17.32 -5.95 -12.03
C ASN A 230 -16.34 -6.62 -11.05
N GLN A 231 -15.31 -7.28 -11.57
CA GLN A 231 -14.27 -7.90 -10.74
C GLN A 231 -13.50 -6.89 -9.90
N LEU A 232 -13.33 -5.65 -10.38
CA LEU A 232 -12.65 -4.59 -9.65
C LEU A 232 -13.31 -4.30 -8.29
N PHE A 233 -14.63 -4.46 -8.18
CA PHE A 233 -15.39 -4.23 -6.95
C PHE A 233 -15.74 -5.50 -6.19
N THR A 234 -15.79 -6.66 -6.84
CA THR A 234 -16.25 -7.92 -6.23
C THR A 234 -15.12 -8.90 -5.91
N ASN A 235 -14.11 -8.99 -6.76
CA ASN A 235 -12.98 -9.92 -6.58
C ASN A 235 -11.83 -9.24 -5.84
N THR A 236 -12.10 -8.76 -4.63
CA THR A 236 -11.08 -8.11 -3.80
C THR A 236 -10.42 -9.10 -2.87
N GLN A 237 -9.09 -8.96 -2.73
CA GLN A 237 -8.29 -9.67 -1.75
C GLN A 237 -8.30 -8.96 -0.38
N LEU A 238 -9.08 -7.91 -0.23
CA LEU A 238 -9.18 -7.17 1.03
C LEU A 238 -10.14 -7.84 2.00
N LYS A 239 -9.92 -7.62 3.27
CA LYS A 239 -10.83 -7.99 4.34
C LYS A 239 -12.03 -7.03 4.42
N SER A 240 -11.88 -5.81 3.90
CA SER A 240 -12.94 -4.80 3.88
C SER A 240 -14.12 -5.23 3.02
N THR A 241 -15.31 -4.96 3.54
CA THR A 241 -16.59 -5.08 2.83
C THR A 241 -17.18 -3.72 2.47
N LYS A 242 -16.43 -2.63 2.65
CA LYS A 242 -16.88 -1.27 2.37
C LYS A 242 -17.23 -1.14 0.89
N THR A 243 -18.43 -0.68 0.60
CA THR A 243 -18.94 -0.42 -0.75
C THR A 243 -19.35 1.02 -0.96
N ASP A 244 -19.47 1.79 0.12
CA ASP A 244 -19.80 3.22 0.09
C ASP A 244 -18.53 4.05 0.19
N PHE A 245 -17.99 4.42 -0.96
CA PHE A 245 -16.76 5.18 -1.06
C PHE A 245 -17.05 6.68 -1.19
N SER A 246 -16.37 7.48 -0.39
CA SER A 246 -16.43 8.94 -0.46
C SER A 246 -15.45 9.53 -1.47
N ARG A 247 -14.32 8.85 -1.67
CA ARG A 247 -13.24 9.25 -2.59
C ARG A 247 -12.72 8.02 -3.32
N SER A 248 -12.48 8.18 -4.61
CA SER A 248 -11.96 7.13 -5.48
C SER A 248 -10.92 7.69 -6.42
N LEU A 249 -9.80 7.00 -6.52
CA LEU A 249 -8.74 7.26 -7.48
C LEU A 249 -8.48 5.97 -8.25
N TYR A 250 -8.57 6.02 -9.59
CA TYR A 250 -8.19 4.88 -10.40
C TYR A 250 -7.32 5.27 -11.58
N VAL A 251 -6.46 4.35 -11.98
CA VAL A 251 -5.61 4.51 -13.15
C VAL A 251 -5.82 3.35 -14.10
N ILE A 252 -6.03 3.72 -15.37
CA ILE A 252 -6.21 2.81 -16.49
C ILE A 252 -4.85 2.69 -17.19
N TYR A 253 -4.28 1.50 -17.18
CA TYR A 253 -3.06 1.17 -17.92
C TYR A 253 -3.43 0.40 -19.18
N SER A 254 -2.84 0.76 -20.31
CA SER A 254 -3.00 0.06 -21.59
C SER A 254 -1.65 -0.14 -22.26
N ASN A 255 -1.48 -1.23 -22.99
CA ASN A 255 -0.29 -1.47 -23.81
C ASN A 255 -0.38 -0.84 -25.21
N SER A 256 -1.49 -0.20 -25.53
CA SER A 256 -1.75 0.54 -26.79
C SER A 256 -2.51 1.83 -26.48
N ASP A 257 -2.54 2.73 -27.44
CA ASP A 257 -3.37 3.92 -27.31
C ASP A 257 -4.84 3.59 -27.14
N LEU A 258 -5.46 4.23 -26.15
CA LEU A 258 -6.90 4.13 -25.91
C LEU A 258 -7.61 5.24 -26.67
N LEU A 259 -8.70 4.88 -27.34
CA LEU A 259 -9.61 5.86 -27.93
C LEU A 259 -10.34 6.62 -26.81
N MET A 260 -10.69 7.88 -27.07
CA MET A 260 -11.47 8.69 -26.12
C MET A 260 -12.78 8.01 -25.72
N GLN A 261 -13.42 7.33 -26.67
CA GLN A 261 -14.65 6.57 -26.41
C GLN A 261 -14.38 5.39 -25.46
N GLU A 262 -13.29 4.64 -25.63
CA GLU A 262 -12.93 3.52 -24.75
C GLU A 262 -12.69 3.99 -23.31
N VAL A 263 -11.97 5.12 -23.15
CA VAL A 263 -11.78 5.76 -21.83
C VAL A 263 -13.13 6.16 -21.23
N GLY A 264 -14.00 6.79 -22.02
CA GLY A 264 -15.35 7.18 -21.59
C GLY A 264 -16.19 5.99 -21.13
N ASP A 265 -16.14 4.87 -21.85
CA ASP A 265 -16.88 3.65 -21.50
C ASP A 265 -16.36 3.02 -20.18
N ILE A 266 -15.03 3.00 -19.98
CA ILE A 266 -14.43 2.54 -18.74
C ILE A 266 -14.88 3.43 -17.57
N CYS A 267 -14.73 4.74 -17.70
CA CYS A 267 -15.11 5.71 -16.67
C CYS A 267 -16.61 5.60 -16.31
N ASN A 268 -17.49 5.52 -17.32
CA ASN A 268 -18.93 5.37 -17.08
C ASN A 268 -19.29 4.08 -16.34
N LYS A 269 -18.61 2.96 -16.67
CA LYS A 269 -18.85 1.68 -15.99
C LYS A 269 -18.37 1.71 -14.54
N ILE A 270 -17.20 2.30 -14.27
CA ILE A 270 -16.68 2.46 -12.91
C ILE A 270 -17.58 3.40 -12.09
N GLN A 271 -18.00 4.54 -12.66
CA GLN A 271 -18.88 5.49 -11.98
C GLN A 271 -20.21 4.88 -11.55
N LYS A 272 -20.78 3.99 -12.37
CA LYS A 272 -22.04 3.28 -12.03
C LYS A 272 -21.91 2.36 -10.81
N GLN A 273 -20.70 1.92 -10.46
CA GLN A 273 -20.42 1.10 -9.28
C GLN A 273 -20.12 1.94 -8.03
N LEU A 274 -19.82 3.20 -8.20
CA LEU A 274 -19.54 4.15 -7.12
C LEU A 274 -20.80 4.90 -6.72
N THR A 275 -20.83 5.41 -5.51
CA THR A 275 -21.94 6.25 -5.05
C THR A 275 -21.94 7.60 -5.78
N ASN A 276 -23.10 8.19 -6.01
CA ASN A 276 -23.25 9.49 -6.69
C ASN A 276 -22.55 10.65 -5.96
N LYS A 277 -22.09 10.45 -4.73
CA LYS A 277 -21.40 11.46 -3.91
C LYS A 277 -19.88 11.28 -3.91
N ALA A 278 -19.36 10.20 -4.49
CA ALA A 278 -17.93 9.93 -4.51
C ALA A 278 -17.18 10.97 -5.33
N ARG A 279 -16.13 11.57 -4.75
CA ARG A 279 -15.14 12.33 -5.53
C ARG A 279 -14.29 11.36 -6.33
N ILE A 280 -14.27 11.51 -7.64
CA ILE A 280 -13.57 10.60 -8.55
C ILE A 280 -12.38 11.32 -9.18
N ILE A 281 -11.22 10.69 -9.10
CA ILE A 281 -9.99 11.08 -9.77
C ILE A 281 -9.54 9.91 -10.64
N PHE A 282 -9.13 10.18 -11.89
CA PHE A 282 -8.63 9.11 -12.74
C PHE A 282 -7.40 9.53 -13.56
N GLY A 283 -6.61 8.53 -13.93
CA GLY A 283 -5.48 8.66 -14.81
C GLY A 283 -5.50 7.64 -15.93
N VAL A 284 -4.74 7.91 -17.00
CA VAL A 284 -4.56 7.00 -18.15
C VAL A 284 -3.07 6.93 -18.49
N VAL A 285 -2.51 5.72 -18.46
CA VAL A 285 -1.10 5.45 -18.68
C VAL A 285 -0.90 4.44 -19.80
N ASN A 286 -0.10 4.80 -20.81
CA ASN A 286 0.38 3.84 -21.79
C ASN A 286 1.60 3.11 -21.22
N ASP A 287 1.49 1.80 -21.03
CA ASP A 287 2.54 0.94 -20.50
C ASP A 287 2.70 -0.34 -21.33
N ALA A 288 3.65 -0.33 -22.26
CA ALA A 288 3.94 -1.47 -23.12
C ALA A 288 4.36 -2.75 -22.37
N LYS A 289 4.67 -2.65 -21.06
CA LYS A 289 5.10 -3.79 -20.24
C LYS A 289 3.95 -4.62 -19.68
N ILE A 290 2.72 -4.12 -19.71
CA ILE A 290 1.57 -4.90 -19.24
C ILE A 290 1.32 -6.07 -20.21
N LYS A 291 1.12 -7.27 -19.66
CA LYS A 291 0.95 -8.50 -20.45
C LYS A 291 -0.40 -8.58 -21.17
N GLN A 292 -1.44 -8.02 -20.54
CA GLN A 292 -2.79 -7.94 -21.08
C GLN A 292 -3.05 -6.53 -21.60
N ASN A 293 -4.05 -6.37 -22.48
CA ASN A 293 -4.30 -5.09 -23.16
C ASN A 293 -4.73 -3.97 -22.19
N LEU A 294 -5.27 -4.35 -21.04
CA LEU A 294 -5.84 -3.43 -20.06
C LEU A 294 -5.50 -3.87 -18.63
N LYS A 295 -5.16 -2.91 -17.77
CA LYS A 295 -5.08 -3.08 -16.32
C LYS A 295 -5.71 -1.86 -15.66
N ILE A 296 -6.59 -2.07 -14.68
CA ILE A 296 -7.17 -0.99 -13.89
C ILE A 296 -6.75 -1.17 -12.44
N VAL A 297 -6.23 -0.11 -11.83
CA VAL A 297 -5.90 -0.04 -10.41
C VAL A 297 -6.84 0.94 -9.76
N LEU A 298 -7.52 0.54 -8.69
CA LEU A 298 -8.47 1.35 -7.93
C LEU A 298 -8.03 1.48 -6.48
N LEU A 299 -8.03 2.69 -5.99
CA LEU A 299 -7.94 3.09 -4.59
C LEU A 299 -9.21 3.83 -4.22
N ALA A 300 -9.83 3.50 -3.07
CA ALA A 300 -11.03 4.18 -2.59
C ALA A 300 -11.14 4.15 -1.06
N ASN A 301 -11.87 5.11 -0.48
CA ASN A 301 -12.14 5.14 0.96
C ASN A 301 -13.55 5.64 1.28
#